data_9190a30ccf21dadfce30aeb26b152972
#
_entry.id   9190a30ccf21dadfce30aeb26b152972
#
_cell.length_a   1.000
_cell.length_b   1.000
_cell.length_c   1.000
_cell.angle_alpha   90.00
_cell.angle_beta   90.00
_cell.angle_gamma   90.00
#
_symmetry.space_group_name_H-M   'P 1'
#
loop_
_entity.id
_entity.type
_entity.pdbx_description
1 polymer ?
#
loop_
_entity_poly.entity_id
_entity_poly.type
_entity_poly.pdbx_seq_one_letter_code
_entity_poly.pdbx_strand_id
1 'polypeptide(L)'
;MTLGSALTLLQSAGELGLISALTVLALFLSYSMLNVCDLSTDGCFTLGATVGAVVAIAGHPYLSIAAAMGAGIVSGFITAILQTKMGINSLLAGIIVNTALYSINIGVMGNSSVLNMNKTVTVFTKTQDLLKKVGMGGQFKLIVAAAAVFLVCIFLAFFLKTRLGLAI
;
A
#
# COMPACT_ATOMS: atom_id res chain seq x y z
N MET A 1 11.02 14.08 -28.31
CA MET A 1 11.20 13.28 -27.09
C MET A 1 12.58 12.66 -27.15
N THR A 2 13.48 13.01 -26.25
CA THR A 2 14.83 12.46 -26.21
C THR A 2 14.78 11.05 -25.60
N LEU A 3 15.63 10.14 -26.06
CA LEU A 3 15.72 8.75 -25.58
C LEU A 3 15.81 8.69 -24.03
N GLY A 4 16.46 9.69 -23.42
CA GLY A 4 16.57 9.80 -21.96
C GLY A 4 15.24 10.09 -21.25
N SER A 5 14.36 10.89 -21.84
CA SER A 5 13.03 11.14 -21.24
C SER A 5 12.11 9.93 -21.34
N ALA A 6 12.23 9.11 -22.37
CA ALA A 6 11.48 7.86 -22.49
C ALA A 6 11.93 6.83 -21.44
N LEU A 7 13.23 6.71 -21.18
CA LEU A 7 13.78 5.80 -20.15
C LEU A 7 13.33 6.21 -18.74
N THR A 8 13.32 7.49 -18.40
CA THR A 8 12.85 7.97 -17.08
C THR A 8 11.35 7.76 -16.90
N LEU A 9 10.55 7.93 -17.97
CA LEU A 9 9.12 7.63 -17.94
C LEU A 9 8.87 6.13 -17.72
N LEU A 10 9.61 5.27 -18.42
CA LEU A 10 9.50 3.81 -18.26
C LEU A 10 9.85 3.37 -16.83
N GLN A 11 10.89 3.97 -16.25
CA GLN A 11 11.30 3.69 -14.87
C GLN A 11 10.21 4.13 -13.88
N SER A 12 9.67 5.33 -14.02
CA SER A 12 8.58 5.82 -13.15
C SER A 12 7.31 4.98 -13.29
N ALA A 13 6.98 4.56 -14.51
CA ALA A 13 5.85 3.67 -14.76
C ALA A 13 6.06 2.28 -14.09
N GLY A 14 7.29 1.75 -14.14
CA GLY A 14 7.66 0.51 -13.46
C GLY A 14 7.53 0.63 -11.93
N GLU A 15 8.00 1.73 -11.33
CA GLU A 15 7.88 1.98 -9.89
C GLU A 15 6.40 2.02 -9.45
N LEU A 16 5.56 2.77 -10.16
CA LEU A 16 4.13 2.86 -9.88
C LEU A 16 3.43 1.52 -10.12
N GLY A 17 3.78 0.80 -11.17
CA GLY A 17 3.23 -0.52 -11.48
C GLY A 17 3.53 -1.54 -10.38
N LEU A 18 4.76 -1.56 -9.84
CA LEU A 18 5.13 -2.44 -8.73
C LEU A 18 4.37 -2.11 -7.44
N ILE A 19 4.17 -0.83 -7.13
CA ILE A 19 3.39 -0.41 -5.97
C ILE A 19 1.92 -0.84 -6.13
N SER A 20 1.34 -0.62 -7.30
CA SER A 20 -0.04 -1.03 -7.61
C SER A 20 -0.21 -2.56 -7.65
N ALA A 21 0.85 -3.31 -7.93
CA ALA A 21 0.82 -4.77 -7.91
C ALA A 21 0.43 -5.33 -6.54
N LEU A 22 0.77 -4.65 -5.44
CA LEU A 22 0.36 -5.06 -4.09
C LEU A 22 -1.16 -4.97 -3.90
N THR A 23 -1.78 -3.90 -4.41
CA THR A 23 -3.23 -3.72 -4.37
C THR A 23 -3.94 -4.78 -5.23
N VAL A 24 -3.39 -5.06 -6.41
CA VAL A 24 -3.92 -6.10 -7.31
C VAL A 24 -3.81 -7.49 -6.67
N LEU A 25 -2.69 -7.81 -5.99
CA LEU A 25 -2.53 -9.07 -5.26
C LEU A 25 -3.56 -9.21 -4.12
N ALA A 26 -3.84 -8.13 -3.39
CA ALA A 26 -4.86 -8.13 -2.34
C ALA A 26 -6.26 -8.38 -2.91
N LEU A 27 -6.62 -7.72 -4.02
CA LEU A 27 -7.87 -7.97 -4.75
C LEU A 27 -7.96 -9.40 -5.29
N PHE A 28 -6.87 -9.91 -5.85
CA PHE A 28 -6.80 -11.28 -6.35
C PHE A 28 -7.06 -12.30 -5.23
N LEU A 29 -6.47 -12.11 -4.06
CA LEU A 29 -6.70 -12.97 -2.90
C LEU A 29 -8.16 -12.92 -2.44
N SER A 30 -8.73 -11.72 -2.33
CA SER A 30 -10.13 -11.56 -1.93
C SER A 30 -11.07 -12.29 -2.90
N TYR A 31 -10.86 -12.10 -4.19
CA TYR A 31 -11.72 -12.71 -5.21
C TYR A 31 -11.47 -14.22 -5.37
N SER A 32 -10.22 -14.65 -5.42
CA SER A 32 -9.86 -16.05 -5.70
C SER A 32 -10.12 -16.98 -4.50
N MET A 33 -9.92 -16.48 -3.28
CA MET A 33 -10.03 -17.29 -2.06
C MET A 33 -11.39 -17.17 -1.38
N LEU A 34 -11.90 -15.94 -1.25
CA LEU A 34 -13.15 -15.69 -0.52
C LEU A 34 -14.35 -15.58 -1.46
N ASN A 35 -14.13 -15.57 -2.78
CA ASN A 35 -15.16 -15.29 -3.80
C ASN A 35 -15.92 -13.98 -3.52
N VAL A 36 -15.21 -13.02 -2.92
CA VAL A 36 -15.74 -11.74 -2.44
C VAL A 36 -15.06 -10.61 -3.21
N CYS A 37 -15.84 -9.77 -3.87
CA CYS A 37 -15.31 -8.60 -4.56
C CYS A 37 -15.18 -7.44 -3.57
N ASP A 38 -13.97 -7.28 -3.00
CA ASP A 38 -13.70 -6.23 -2.01
C ASP A 38 -13.12 -4.97 -2.66
N LEU A 39 -13.98 -4.00 -2.91
CA LEU A 39 -13.58 -2.69 -3.46
C LEU A 39 -13.02 -1.73 -2.39
N SER A 40 -12.97 -2.11 -1.11
CA SER A 40 -12.37 -1.26 -0.07
C SER A 40 -10.86 -1.28 -0.08
N THR A 41 -10.23 -2.23 -0.79
CA THR A 41 -8.78 -2.45 -0.81
C THR A 41 -8.01 -1.20 -1.23
N ASP A 42 -8.50 -0.46 -2.22
CA ASP A 42 -7.87 0.78 -2.69
C ASP A 42 -7.93 1.90 -1.63
N GLY A 43 -9.07 2.05 -0.97
CA GLY A 43 -9.23 2.99 0.15
C GLY A 43 -8.34 2.63 1.34
N CYS A 44 -8.22 1.34 1.68
CA CYS A 44 -7.36 0.86 2.75
C CYS A 44 -5.88 1.12 2.43
N PHE A 45 -5.46 0.90 1.19
CA PHE A 45 -4.11 1.20 0.71
C PHE A 45 -3.82 2.71 0.82
N THR A 46 -4.74 3.54 0.35
CA THR A 46 -4.60 5.00 0.41
C THR A 46 -4.55 5.50 1.85
N LEU A 47 -5.38 4.95 2.76
CA LEU A 47 -5.33 5.29 4.18
C LEU A 47 -3.98 4.93 4.79
N GLY A 48 -3.48 3.73 4.52
CA GLY A 48 -2.15 3.30 4.99
C GLY A 48 -1.04 4.24 4.51
N ALA A 49 -1.06 4.60 3.22
CA ALA A 49 -0.11 5.54 2.63
C ALA A 49 -0.20 6.93 3.28
N THR A 50 -1.42 7.44 3.50
CA THR A 50 -1.68 8.76 4.12
C THR A 50 -1.17 8.81 5.55
N VAL A 51 -1.55 7.85 6.39
CA VAL A 51 -1.13 7.77 7.79
C VAL A 51 0.39 7.61 7.89
N GLY A 52 0.96 6.72 7.06
CA GLY A 52 2.41 6.55 6.98
C GLY A 52 3.14 7.83 6.58
N ALA A 53 2.62 8.58 5.61
CA ALA A 53 3.20 9.84 5.17
C ALA A 53 3.15 10.91 6.28
N VAL A 54 2.02 11.06 6.97
CA VAL A 54 1.88 12.03 8.07
C VAL A 54 2.82 11.73 9.23
N VAL A 55 2.96 10.45 9.62
CA VAL A 55 3.88 10.04 10.69
C VAL A 55 5.34 10.21 10.26
N ALA A 56 5.67 9.99 8.99
CA ALA A 56 7.01 10.25 8.47
C ALA A 56 7.35 11.74 8.50
N ILE A 57 6.39 12.63 8.17
CA ILE A 57 6.53 14.09 8.25
C ILE A 57 6.73 14.53 9.70
N ALA A 58 6.11 13.85 10.67
CA ALA A 58 6.33 14.09 12.10
C ALA A 58 7.72 13.66 12.62
N GLY A 59 8.59 13.15 11.74
CA GLY A 59 9.98 12.83 12.06
C GLY A 59 10.24 11.40 12.55
N HIS A 60 9.25 10.51 12.45
CA HIS A 60 9.35 9.12 12.91
C HIS A 60 9.27 8.11 11.74
N PRO A 61 10.33 7.97 10.91
CA PRO A 61 10.28 7.16 9.69
C PRO A 61 10.02 5.67 9.94
N TYR A 62 10.51 5.09 11.03
CA TYR A 62 10.27 3.67 11.34
C TYR A 62 8.85 3.43 11.87
N LEU A 63 8.34 4.37 12.68
CA LEU A 63 6.99 4.31 13.22
C LEU A 63 5.94 4.48 12.10
N SER A 64 6.30 5.15 11.00
CA SER A 64 5.41 5.34 9.85
C SER A 64 4.94 4.03 9.23
N ILE A 65 5.82 3.01 9.17
CA ILE A 65 5.47 1.68 8.63
C ILE A 65 4.47 1.00 9.57
N ALA A 66 4.74 1.00 10.88
CA ALA A 66 3.85 0.38 11.86
C ALA A 66 2.48 1.09 11.88
N ALA A 67 2.47 2.41 11.79
CA ALA A 67 1.24 3.21 11.73
C ALA A 67 0.43 2.93 10.45
N ALA A 68 1.09 2.83 9.30
CA ALA A 68 0.46 2.47 8.03
C ALA A 68 -0.17 1.06 8.08
N MET A 69 0.56 0.08 8.63
CA MET A 69 0.04 -1.28 8.84
C MET A 69 -1.16 -1.27 9.78
N GLY A 70 -1.08 -0.56 10.90
CA GLY A 70 -2.19 -0.42 11.85
C GLY A 70 -3.44 0.20 11.22
N ALA A 71 -3.28 1.25 10.42
CA ALA A 71 -4.37 1.89 9.70
C ALA A 71 -5.03 0.94 8.68
N GLY A 72 -4.23 0.16 7.95
CA GLY A 72 -4.72 -0.88 7.04
C GLY A 72 -5.50 -1.99 7.76
N ILE A 73 -5.00 -2.46 8.90
CA ILE A 73 -5.69 -3.47 9.72
C ILE A 73 -7.04 -2.95 10.21
N VAL A 74 -7.09 -1.74 10.74
CA VAL A 74 -8.33 -1.14 11.27
C VAL A 74 -9.36 -0.98 10.15
N SER A 75 -8.97 -0.46 9.00
CA SER A 75 -9.88 -0.28 7.86
C SER A 75 -10.41 -1.62 7.33
N GLY A 76 -9.54 -2.62 7.17
CA GLY A 76 -9.95 -3.96 6.75
C GLY A 76 -10.86 -4.64 7.78
N PHE A 77 -10.63 -4.44 9.07
CA PHE A 77 -11.49 -4.96 10.13
C PHE A 77 -12.90 -4.34 10.08
N ILE A 78 -13.01 -3.03 9.80
CA ILE A 78 -14.30 -2.37 9.62
C ILE A 78 -15.06 -2.97 8.43
N THR A 79 -14.39 -3.16 7.30
CA THR A 79 -14.98 -3.80 6.11
C THR A 79 -15.47 -5.21 6.45
N ALA A 80 -14.67 -6.00 7.15
CA ALA A 80 -15.03 -7.36 7.54
C ALA A 80 -16.25 -7.40 8.47
N ILE A 81 -16.39 -6.46 9.42
CA ILE A 81 -17.59 -6.35 10.28
C ILE A 81 -18.84 -6.05 9.47
N LEU A 82 -18.77 -5.11 8.52
CA LEU A 82 -19.90 -4.76 7.66
C LEU A 82 -20.38 -5.97 6.86
N GLN A 83 -19.45 -6.75 6.32
CA GLN A 83 -19.78 -7.92 5.52
C GLN A 83 -20.28 -9.10 6.38
N THR A 84 -19.62 -9.40 7.50
CA THR A 84 -19.89 -10.62 8.28
C THR A 84 -20.98 -10.44 9.34
N LYS A 85 -20.95 -9.33 10.11
CA LYS A 85 -21.93 -9.10 11.18
C LYS A 85 -23.18 -8.39 10.72
N MET A 86 -23.04 -7.43 9.79
CA MET A 86 -24.20 -6.68 9.29
C MET A 86 -24.80 -7.34 8.05
N GLY A 87 -24.18 -8.37 7.47
CA GLY A 87 -24.69 -9.09 6.31
C GLY A 87 -24.79 -8.23 5.04
N ILE A 88 -24.05 -7.12 4.98
CA ILE A 88 -24.07 -6.24 3.82
C ILE A 88 -23.34 -6.93 2.66
N ASN A 89 -23.90 -6.83 1.47
CA ASN A 89 -23.23 -7.31 0.26
C ASN A 89 -21.83 -6.75 0.16
N SER A 90 -20.86 -7.60 -0.14
CA SER A 90 -19.44 -7.28 -0.19
C SER A 90 -19.10 -6.07 -1.08
N LEU A 91 -19.72 -6.03 -2.28
CA LEU A 91 -19.53 -4.91 -3.20
C LEU A 91 -19.99 -3.58 -2.58
N LEU A 92 -21.18 -3.59 -1.95
CA LEU A 92 -21.76 -2.42 -1.31
C LEU A 92 -20.94 -1.98 -0.09
N ALA A 93 -20.52 -2.92 0.76
CA ALA A 93 -19.67 -2.66 1.90
C ALA A 93 -18.35 -2.01 1.46
N GLY A 94 -17.72 -2.55 0.40
CA GLY A 94 -16.48 -2.00 -0.16
C GLY A 94 -16.63 -0.56 -0.65
N ILE A 95 -17.71 -0.24 -1.37
CA ILE A 95 -17.98 1.11 -1.87
C ILE A 95 -18.21 2.09 -0.70
N ILE A 96 -18.99 1.70 0.32
CA ILE A 96 -19.27 2.53 1.50
C ILE A 96 -17.95 2.85 2.23
N VAL A 97 -17.16 1.81 2.52
CA VAL A 97 -15.89 1.98 3.23
C VAL A 97 -14.92 2.82 2.41
N ASN A 98 -14.77 2.57 1.12
CA ASN A 98 -13.89 3.36 0.25
C ASN A 98 -14.25 4.85 0.26
N THR A 99 -15.55 5.16 0.16
CA THR A 99 -16.04 6.55 0.20
C THR A 99 -15.79 7.20 1.56
N ALA A 100 -16.03 6.47 2.66
CA ALA A 100 -15.75 6.95 4.02
C ALA A 100 -14.25 7.20 4.23
N LEU A 101 -13.40 6.27 3.77
CA LEU A 101 -11.95 6.39 3.86
C LEU A 101 -11.40 7.57 3.07
N TYR A 102 -12.02 7.92 1.94
CA TYR A 102 -11.65 9.11 1.19
C TYR A 102 -11.78 10.39 2.05
N SER A 103 -12.90 10.55 2.76
CA SER A 103 -13.11 11.68 3.65
C SER A 103 -12.13 11.68 4.84
N ILE A 104 -11.88 10.50 5.42
CA ILE A 104 -10.91 10.33 6.51
C ILE A 104 -9.51 10.71 6.04
N ASN A 105 -9.10 10.28 4.85
CA ASN A 105 -7.80 10.59 4.28
C ASN A 105 -7.58 12.10 4.15
N ILE A 106 -8.57 12.83 3.63
CA ILE A 106 -8.48 14.30 3.54
C ILE A 106 -8.34 14.93 4.93
N GLY A 107 -9.11 14.45 5.91
CA GLY A 107 -9.01 14.91 7.30
C GLY A 107 -7.63 14.67 7.92
N VAL A 108 -7.07 13.46 7.73
CA VAL A 108 -5.72 13.11 8.22
C VAL A 108 -4.62 13.94 7.53
N MET A 109 -4.82 14.33 6.27
CA MET A 109 -3.91 15.19 5.51
C MET A 109 -4.05 16.69 5.86
N GLY A 110 -4.86 17.05 6.87
CA GLY A 110 -5.08 18.43 7.26
C GLY A 110 -5.91 19.23 6.27
N ASN A 111 -6.95 18.62 5.70
CA ASN A 111 -7.83 19.18 4.66
C ASN A 111 -7.11 19.57 3.35
N SER A 112 -5.96 18.96 3.09
CA SER A 112 -5.21 19.11 1.84
C SER A 112 -5.25 17.80 1.06
N SER A 113 -5.37 17.86 -0.26
CA SER A 113 -5.27 16.69 -1.13
C SER A 113 -3.83 16.32 -1.50
N VAL A 114 -2.85 17.15 -1.11
CA VAL A 114 -1.43 16.97 -1.44
C VAL A 114 -0.57 17.16 -0.20
N LEU A 115 0.27 16.16 0.11
CA LEU A 115 1.28 16.24 1.16
C LEU A 115 2.65 16.56 0.57
N ASN A 116 3.28 17.63 1.05
CA ASN A 116 4.62 17.99 0.62
C ASN A 116 5.67 17.21 1.43
N MET A 117 6.28 16.21 0.80
CA MET A 117 7.29 15.35 1.40
C MET A 117 8.74 15.71 1.02
N ASN A 118 8.97 16.84 0.34
CA ASN A 118 10.29 17.20 -0.23
C ASN A 118 11.43 17.30 0.80
N LYS A 119 11.12 17.55 2.08
CA LYS A 119 12.11 17.66 3.16
C LYS A 119 12.02 16.52 4.18
N THR A 120 11.17 15.52 3.93
CA THR A 120 10.90 14.47 4.89
C THR A 120 11.89 13.33 4.73
N VAL A 121 12.54 12.95 5.83
CA VAL A 121 13.38 11.76 5.89
C VAL A 121 12.47 10.54 5.97
N THR A 122 12.32 9.84 4.86
CA THR A 122 11.57 8.58 4.80
C THR A 122 12.51 7.39 5.00
N VAL A 123 11.95 6.21 5.23
CA VAL A 123 12.75 4.97 5.26
C VAL A 123 13.51 4.80 3.94
N PHE A 124 12.88 5.20 2.83
CA PHE A 124 13.53 5.16 1.50
C PHE A 124 14.76 6.05 1.41
N THR A 125 14.73 7.27 1.95
CA THR A 125 15.89 8.18 1.95
C THR A 125 17.03 7.64 2.81
N LYS A 126 16.73 7.06 3.98
CA LYS A 126 17.76 6.43 4.84
C LYS A 126 18.39 5.20 4.19
N THR A 127 17.57 4.38 3.53
CA THR A 127 18.07 3.19 2.83
C THR A 127 18.81 3.59 1.55
N GLN A 128 18.44 4.69 0.90
CA GLN A 128 19.14 5.25 -0.25
C GLN A 128 20.56 5.70 0.13
N ASP A 129 20.77 6.30 1.30
CA ASP A 129 22.10 6.73 1.77
C ASP A 129 23.00 5.53 2.07
N LEU A 130 22.44 4.41 2.52
CA LEU A 130 23.16 3.15 2.70
C LEU A 130 23.55 2.50 1.36
N LEU A 131 22.68 2.53 0.35
CA LEU A 131 22.93 1.89 -0.95
C LEU A 131 23.68 2.79 -1.95
N LYS A 132 23.66 4.11 -1.79
CA LYS A 132 24.59 5.01 -2.53
C LYS A 132 26.04 4.60 -2.34
N LYS A 133 26.40 4.03 -1.18
CA LYS A 133 27.72 3.45 -0.92
C LYS A 133 28.02 2.23 -1.80
N VAL A 134 27.02 1.60 -2.38
CA VAL A 134 27.13 0.40 -3.24
C VAL A 134 27.04 0.75 -4.75
N GLY A 135 26.93 2.03 -5.11
CA GLY A 135 27.03 2.50 -6.52
C GLY A 135 25.74 2.36 -7.35
N MET A 136 24.58 2.03 -6.77
CA MET A 136 23.32 1.80 -7.49
C MET A 136 22.29 2.91 -7.32
N GLY A 137 22.72 4.18 -7.42
CA GLY A 137 21.92 5.36 -7.08
C GLY A 137 20.70 5.68 -7.96
N GLY A 138 20.61 5.15 -9.19
CA GLY A 138 19.57 5.53 -10.14
C GLY A 138 18.31 4.64 -10.14
N GLN A 139 18.45 3.36 -9.85
CA GLN A 139 17.35 2.38 -9.92
C GLN A 139 16.90 1.86 -8.54
N PHE A 140 17.35 2.53 -7.49
CA PHE A 140 17.16 2.11 -6.10
C PHE A 140 15.68 1.94 -5.72
N LYS A 141 14.82 2.88 -6.10
CA LYS A 141 13.39 2.83 -5.79
C LYS A 141 12.71 1.60 -6.41
N LEU A 142 13.06 1.28 -7.65
CA LEU A 142 12.54 0.13 -8.37
C LEU A 142 12.99 -1.18 -7.72
N ILE A 143 14.24 -1.28 -7.28
CA ILE A 143 14.78 -2.47 -6.60
C ILE A 143 14.09 -2.69 -5.25
N VAL A 144 13.90 -1.62 -4.47
CA VAL A 144 13.21 -1.71 -3.17
C VAL A 144 11.73 -2.07 -3.35
N ALA A 145 11.05 -1.47 -4.33
CA ALA A 145 9.67 -1.82 -4.65
C ALA A 145 9.54 -3.28 -5.11
N ALA A 146 10.43 -3.73 -5.99
CA ALA A 146 10.45 -5.12 -6.45
C ALA A 146 10.74 -6.10 -5.30
N ALA A 147 11.69 -5.78 -4.41
CA ALA A 147 11.99 -6.59 -3.23
C ALA A 147 10.80 -6.68 -2.28
N ALA A 148 10.08 -5.56 -2.06
CA ALA A 148 8.88 -5.54 -1.22
C ALA A 148 7.77 -6.42 -1.82
N VAL A 149 7.49 -6.30 -3.12
CA VAL A 149 6.50 -7.15 -3.83
C VAL A 149 6.89 -8.61 -3.73
N PHE A 150 8.17 -8.94 -3.96
CA PHE A 150 8.66 -10.32 -3.88
C PHE A 150 8.52 -10.91 -2.49
N LEU A 151 8.82 -10.12 -1.44
CA LEU A 151 8.65 -10.52 -0.06
C LEU A 151 7.18 -10.80 0.27
N VAL A 152 6.27 -9.95 -0.18
CA VAL A 152 4.82 -10.15 0.00
C VAL A 152 4.36 -11.39 -0.76
N CYS A 153 4.81 -11.62 -2.00
CA CYS A 153 4.48 -12.83 -2.74
C CYS A 153 4.95 -14.11 -2.03
N ILE A 154 6.16 -14.11 -1.47
CA ILE A 154 6.67 -15.24 -0.68
C ILE A 154 5.80 -15.44 0.56
N PHE A 155 5.51 -14.36 1.29
CA PHE A 155 4.67 -14.43 2.49
C PHE A 155 3.29 -15.01 2.16
N LEU A 156 2.66 -14.56 1.07
CA LEU A 156 1.39 -15.09 0.59
C LEU A 156 1.48 -16.55 0.18
N ALA A 157 2.53 -16.95 -0.53
CA ALA A 157 2.74 -18.35 -0.91
C ALA A 157 2.90 -19.25 0.31
N PHE A 158 3.59 -18.78 1.36
CA PHE A 158 3.67 -19.49 2.63
C PHE A 158 2.32 -19.53 3.34
N PHE A 159 1.61 -18.41 3.41
CA PHE A 159 0.30 -18.32 4.04
C PHE A 159 -0.71 -19.27 3.39
N LEU A 160 -0.74 -19.33 2.07
CA LEU A 160 -1.63 -20.23 1.31
C LEU A 160 -1.30 -21.71 1.54
N LYS A 161 -0.05 -22.05 1.87
CA LYS A 161 0.34 -23.43 2.24
C LYS A 161 0.01 -23.78 3.69
N THR A 162 -0.40 -22.83 4.52
CA THR A 162 -0.82 -23.13 5.90
C THR A 162 -2.21 -23.75 5.92
N ARG A 163 -2.56 -24.40 7.05
CA ARG A 163 -3.90 -25.01 7.25
C ARG A 163 -5.03 -23.98 7.12
N LEU A 164 -4.77 -22.73 7.44
CA LEU A 164 -5.73 -21.62 7.27
C LEU A 164 -5.94 -21.29 5.80
N GLY A 165 -4.88 -21.24 5.01
CA GLY A 165 -4.97 -20.96 3.56
C GLY A 165 -5.54 -22.11 2.74
N LEU A 166 -5.48 -23.36 3.25
CA LEU A 166 -6.08 -24.53 2.62
C LEU A 166 -7.56 -24.74 3.02
N ALA A 167 -8.03 -24.06 4.08
CA ALA A 167 -9.39 -24.16 4.59
C ALA A 167 -10.34 -23.08 4.03
N ILE A 168 -9.80 -22.14 3.27
CA ILE A 168 -10.53 -21.07 2.58
C ILE A 168 -10.72 -21.47 1.12
#